data_8ee95f7c8db7743df21c8fb5d515648a
#
_entry.id   8ee95f7c8db7743df21c8fb5d515648a
#
_cell.length_a   1.000
_cell.length_b   1.000
_cell.length_c   1.000
_cell.angle_alpha   90.00
_cell.angle_beta   90.00
_cell.angle_gamma   90.00
#
_symmetry.space_group_name_H-M   'P 1'
#
loop_
_entity.id
_entity.type
_entity.pdbx_description
1 polymer ?
#
loop_
_entity_poly.entity_id
_entity_poly.type
_entity_poly.pdbx_seq_one_letter_code
_entity_poly.pdbx_strand_id
1 'polypeptide(L)'
;MPERRIDFVKPAGLYRDAPYAYASVAPAGGLVFSAGACPVGPDGIVVGPGDLTAQAETTISNLFEALEAAGASPGDVLKTTVYVVTSSQKDLVEVWAAVKSAFEPFDPPSTLLGVAVLGYTEQLVEIEAVALAPAPSEPAPSP
;
A
#
# COMPACT_ATOMS: atom_id res chain seq x y z
N MET A 1 -32.68 1.15 -5.32
CA MET A 1 -31.47 0.30 -5.22
C MET A 1 -30.52 0.92 -4.22
N PRO A 2 -30.09 0.18 -3.22
CA PRO A 2 -29.06 0.72 -2.35
C PRO A 2 -27.80 0.96 -3.16
N GLU A 3 -27.24 2.15 -3.05
CA GLU A 3 -25.97 2.46 -3.67
C GLU A 3 -24.87 1.61 -3.04
N ARG A 4 -23.95 1.17 -3.88
CA ARG A 4 -22.77 0.47 -3.41
C ARG A 4 -21.94 1.42 -2.57
N ARG A 5 -21.71 1.06 -1.33
CA ARG A 5 -21.01 1.94 -0.38
C ARG A 5 -19.51 1.80 -0.40
N ILE A 6 -19.01 0.70 -0.91
CA ILE A 6 -17.57 0.42 -0.90
C ILE A 6 -17.19 -0.09 -2.28
N ASP A 7 -16.15 0.51 -2.85
CA ASP A 7 -15.53 0.02 -4.08
C ASP A 7 -14.24 -0.73 -3.73
N PHE A 8 -14.11 -1.93 -4.28
CA PHE A 8 -12.89 -2.71 -4.14
C PHE A 8 -12.04 -2.55 -5.40
N VAL A 9 -10.73 -2.30 -5.20
CA VAL A 9 -9.80 -1.96 -6.27
C VAL A 9 -8.78 -3.07 -6.44
N LYS A 10 -8.60 -3.48 -7.71
CA LYS A 10 -7.65 -4.52 -8.08
C LYS A 10 -6.90 -4.09 -9.34
N PRO A 11 -5.79 -3.35 -9.20
CA PRO A 11 -5.04 -2.80 -10.34
C PRO A 11 -4.51 -3.89 -11.26
N ALA A 12 -4.52 -3.63 -12.57
CA ALA A 12 -4.04 -4.58 -13.57
C ALA A 12 -2.52 -4.85 -13.48
N GLY A 13 -1.75 -3.90 -12.96
CA GLY A 13 -0.29 -4.01 -12.82
C GLY A 13 0.17 -4.85 -11.64
N LEU A 14 -0.74 -5.18 -10.71
CA LEU A 14 -0.42 -6.00 -9.55
C LEU A 14 -0.80 -7.48 -9.81
N TYR A 15 -0.37 -8.36 -8.94
CA TYR A 15 -0.66 -9.79 -9.07
C TYR A 15 -2.18 -10.02 -9.12
N ARG A 16 -2.70 -10.44 -10.28
CA ARG A 16 -4.14 -10.49 -10.55
C ARG A 16 -4.86 -11.62 -9.84
N ASP A 17 -4.16 -12.71 -9.58
CA ASP A 17 -4.75 -13.90 -8.95
C ASP A 17 -4.73 -13.84 -7.42
N ALA A 18 -4.32 -12.70 -6.84
CA ALA A 18 -4.38 -12.50 -5.40
C ALA A 18 -5.83 -12.69 -4.91
N PRO A 19 -6.06 -13.45 -3.82
CA PRO A 19 -7.41 -13.73 -3.32
C PRO A 19 -8.01 -12.59 -2.51
N TYR A 20 -7.58 -11.35 -2.75
CA TYR A 20 -8.03 -10.15 -2.03
C TYR A 20 -7.99 -8.94 -2.95
N ALA A 21 -8.75 -7.91 -2.62
CA ALA A 21 -8.62 -6.60 -3.25
C ALA A 21 -7.40 -5.87 -2.66
N TYR A 22 -6.78 -5.02 -3.46
CA TYR A 22 -5.61 -4.25 -3.00
C TYR A 22 -5.97 -2.97 -2.25
N ALA A 23 -7.21 -2.50 -2.41
CA ALA A 23 -7.72 -1.36 -1.67
C ALA A 23 -9.25 -1.40 -1.65
N SER A 24 -9.81 -0.69 -0.69
CA SER A 24 -11.24 -0.36 -0.70
C SER A 24 -11.38 1.16 -0.59
N VAL A 25 -12.41 1.70 -1.26
CA VAL A 25 -12.69 3.13 -1.28
C VAL A 25 -14.05 3.34 -0.65
N ALA A 26 -14.09 4.19 0.38
CA ALA A 26 -15.34 4.66 0.94
C ALA A 26 -15.99 5.71 0.01
N PRO A 27 -17.25 6.07 0.22
CA PRO A 27 -17.88 7.13 -0.57
C PRO A 27 -17.09 8.44 -0.54
N ALA A 28 -17.37 9.33 -1.52
CA ALA A 28 -16.70 10.62 -1.65
C ALA A 28 -16.63 11.37 -0.31
N GLY A 29 -15.45 11.89 0.03
CA GLY A 29 -15.18 12.50 1.33
C GLY A 29 -14.81 11.50 2.42
N GLY A 30 -14.75 10.20 2.09
CA GLY A 30 -14.36 9.14 3.01
C GLY A 30 -12.89 8.77 2.95
N LEU A 31 -12.59 7.52 3.23
CA LEU A 31 -11.23 7.01 3.35
C LEU A 31 -10.95 5.88 2.36
N VAL A 32 -9.68 5.77 1.99
CA VAL A 32 -9.13 4.62 1.25
C VAL A 32 -8.37 3.76 2.24
N PHE A 33 -8.68 2.47 2.28
CA PHE A 33 -7.94 1.48 3.06
C PHE A 33 -7.24 0.55 2.08
N SER A 34 -5.92 0.49 2.13
CA SER A 34 -5.19 -0.47 1.30
C SER A 34 -5.15 -1.84 1.98
N ALA A 35 -4.99 -2.89 1.17
CA ALA A 35 -4.47 -4.16 1.68
C ALA A 35 -3.01 -3.95 2.11
N GLY A 36 -2.45 -4.90 2.84
CA GLY A 36 -1.01 -4.96 3.04
C GLY A 36 -0.32 -5.19 1.69
N ALA A 37 0.39 -4.19 1.20
CA ALA A 37 1.17 -4.34 -0.02
C ALA A 37 2.36 -5.25 0.26
N CYS A 38 2.65 -6.14 -0.68
CA CYS A 38 3.67 -7.16 -0.57
C CYS A 38 4.70 -7.02 -1.72
N PRO A 39 5.94 -7.52 -1.54
CA PRO A 39 6.97 -7.46 -2.57
C PRO A 39 6.78 -8.56 -3.64
N VAL A 40 5.61 -8.59 -4.24
CA VAL A 40 5.21 -9.63 -5.20
C VAL A 40 5.02 -8.97 -6.57
N GLY A 41 5.63 -9.56 -7.59
CA GLY A 41 5.45 -9.13 -8.96
C GLY A 41 4.10 -9.53 -9.54
N PRO A 42 3.77 -9.06 -10.77
CA PRO A 42 2.51 -9.41 -11.44
C PRO A 42 2.34 -10.92 -11.69
N ASP A 43 3.44 -11.65 -11.70
CA ASP A 43 3.49 -13.11 -11.85
C ASP A 43 3.20 -13.87 -10.54
N GLY A 44 3.04 -13.16 -9.43
CA GLY A 44 2.83 -13.75 -8.11
C GLY A 44 4.09 -14.22 -7.41
N ILE A 45 5.28 -13.88 -7.91
CA ILE A 45 6.56 -14.28 -7.34
C ILE A 45 7.11 -13.18 -6.45
N VAL A 46 7.61 -13.56 -5.26
CA VAL A 46 8.27 -12.63 -4.33
C VAL A 46 9.59 -12.17 -4.95
N VAL A 47 9.77 -10.85 -4.99
CA VAL A 47 10.98 -10.21 -5.52
C VAL A 47 12.04 -10.12 -4.42
N GLY A 48 13.31 -10.26 -4.79
CA GLY A 48 14.44 -10.03 -3.89
C GLY A 48 14.45 -10.87 -2.62
N PRO A 49 14.35 -12.20 -2.70
CA PRO A 49 14.47 -13.03 -1.50
C PRO A 49 15.74 -12.70 -0.70
N GLY A 50 15.60 -12.45 0.60
CA GLY A 50 16.72 -12.10 1.47
C GLY A 50 17.19 -10.66 1.39
N ASP A 51 16.62 -9.83 0.51
CA ASP A 51 17.04 -8.44 0.30
C ASP A 51 15.95 -7.48 0.82
N LEU A 52 16.15 -6.96 2.03
CA LEU A 52 15.21 -6.06 2.69
C LEU A 52 14.94 -4.79 1.89
N THR A 53 15.98 -4.13 1.39
CA THR A 53 15.82 -2.89 0.63
C THR A 53 15.08 -3.12 -0.67
N ALA A 54 15.43 -4.14 -1.44
CA ALA A 54 14.74 -4.48 -2.68
C ALA A 54 13.27 -4.80 -2.43
N GLN A 55 12.97 -5.57 -1.38
CA GLN A 55 11.59 -5.88 -1.01
C GLN A 55 10.82 -4.64 -0.55
N ALA A 56 11.44 -3.77 0.24
CA ALA A 56 10.82 -2.52 0.67
C ALA A 56 10.45 -1.64 -0.53
N GLU A 57 11.36 -1.48 -1.48
CA GLU A 57 11.12 -0.68 -2.68
C GLU A 57 9.99 -1.23 -3.54
N THR A 58 9.95 -2.54 -3.76
CA THR A 58 8.87 -3.20 -4.52
C THR A 58 7.53 -3.09 -3.79
N THR A 59 7.53 -3.29 -2.47
CA THR A 59 6.34 -3.16 -1.63
C THR A 59 5.77 -1.74 -1.72
N ILE A 60 6.61 -0.72 -1.63
CA ILE A 60 6.20 0.68 -1.73
C ILE A 60 5.63 0.98 -3.12
N SER A 61 6.28 0.51 -4.17
CA SER A 61 5.79 0.68 -5.54
C SER A 61 4.40 0.06 -5.71
N ASN A 62 4.19 -1.14 -5.17
CA ASN A 62 2.90 -1.82 -5.21
C ASN A 62 1.84 -1.07 -4.38
N LEU A 63 2.21 -0.54 -3.22
CA LEU A 63 1.32 0.27 -2.40
C LEU A 63 0.87 1.53 -3.16
N PHE A 64 1.80 2.24 -3.78
CA PHE A 64 1.49 3.47 -4.51
C PHE A 64 0.60 3.18 -5.72
N GLU A 65 0.82 2.06 -6.41
CA GLU A 65 -0.04 1.65 -7.51
C GLU A 65 -1.48 1.34 -7.04
N ALA A 66 -1.62 0.67 -5.92
CA ALA A 66 -2.93 0.39 -5.32
C ALA A 66 -3.64 1.69 -4.91
N LEU A 67 -2.93 2.61 -4.28
CA LEU A 67 -3.47 3.91 -3.88
C LEU A 67 -3.89 4.74 -5.10
N GLU A 68 -3.05 4.79 -6.14
CA GLU A 68 -3.36 5.52 -7.38
C GLU A 68 -4.61 4.96 -8.05
N ALA A 69 -4.75 3.65 -8.13
CA ALA A 69 -5.94 3.01 -8.66
C ALA A 69 -7.20 3.33 -7.85
N ALA A 70 -7.05 3.62 -6.57
CA ALA A 70 -8.13 4.06 -5.68
C ALA A 70 -8.36 5.58 -5.71
N GLY A 71 -7.57 6.33 -6.48
CA GLY A 71 -7.67 7.78 -6.61
C GLY A 71 -6.90 8.57 -5.57
N ALA A 72 -5.98 7.93 -4.83
CA ALA A 72 -5.17 8.59 -3.82
C ALA A 72 -3.71 8.66 -4.24
N SER A 73 -3.02 9.68 -3.79
CA SER A 73 -1.58 9.87 -4.00
C SER A 73 -0.83 9.71 -2.66
N PRO A 74 0.51 9.62 -2.68
CA PRO A 74 1.26 9.58 -1.43
C PRO A 74 0.98 10.75 -0.48
N GLY A 75 0.65 11.93 -1.02
CA GLY A 75 0.29 13.10 -0.21
C GLY A 75 -1.05 12.99 0.49
N ASP A 76 -1.90 12.06 0.09
CA ASP A 76 -3.21 11.82 0.71
C ASP A 76 -3.13 10.81 1.86
N VAL A 77 -1.99 10.19 2.09
CA VAL A 77 -1.83 9.13 3.10
C VAL A 77 -1.91 9.72 4.51
N LEU A 78 -2.81 9.16 5.30
CA LEU A 78 -3.04 9.56 6.70
C LEU A 78 -2.22 8.73 7.67
N LYS A 79 -1.94 7.49 7.33
CA LYS A 79 -1.23 6.56 8.20
C LYS A 79 -0.69 5.39 7.39
N THR A 80 0.51 4.93 7.74
CA THR A 80 1.04 3.65 7.29
C THR A 80 1.35 2.74 8.48
N THR A 81 1.32 1.44 8.25
CA THR A 81 1.90 0.44 9.15
C THR A 81 2.86 -0.41 8.33
N VAL A 82 4.09 -0.50 8.79
CA VAL A 82 5.19 -1.21 8.13
C VAL A 82 5.55 -2.44 8.96
N TYR A 83 5.48 -3.61 8.34
CA TYR A 83 5.81 -4.90 8.96
C TYR A 83 7.09 -5.45 8.33
N VAL A 84 8.02 -5.87 9.16
CA VAL A 84 9.30 -6.46 8.71
C VAL A 84 9.52 -7.79 9.43
N VAL A 85 9.80 -8.83 8.69
CA VAL A 85 10.17 -10.12 9.29
C VAL A 85 11.58 -10.01 9.82
N THR A 86 11.71 -9.76 11.11
CA THR A 86 12.99 -9.58 11.79
C THR A 86 12.82 -9.56 13.30
N SER A 87 13.89 -9.89 14.01
CA SER A 87 14.05 -9.63 15.44
C SER A 87 15.10 -8.55 15.71
N SER A 88 15.61 -7.89 14.65
CA SER A 88 16.69 -6.91 14.75
C SER A 88 16.19 -5.50 14.45
N GLN A 89 16.46 -4.57 15.38
CA GLN A 89 16.16 -3.14 15.16
C GLN A 89 16.92 -2.57 13.96
N LYS A 90 18.09 -3.10 13.66
CA LYS A 90 18.89 -2.66 12.51
C LYS A 90 18.13 -2.87 11.20
N ASP A 91 17.44 -4.00 11.04
CA ASP A 91 16.66 -4.30 9.86
C ASP A 91 15.44 -3.36 9.74
N LEU A 92 14.82 -3.01 10.86
CA LEU A 92 13.73 -2.03 10.89
C LEU A 92 14.21 -0.66 10.38
N VAL A 93 15.39 -0.23 10.81
CA VAL A 93 15.97 1.05 10.38
C VAL A 93 16.26 1.04 8.87
N GLU A 94 16.77 -0.07 8.33
CA GLU A 94 17.04 -0.21 6.90
C GLU A 94 15.76 -0.06 6.08
N VAL A 95 14.70 -0.78 6.45
CA VAL A 95 13.40 -0.70 5.76
C VAL A 95 12.81 0.70 5.91
N TRP A 96 12.87 1.28 7.09
CA TRP A 96 12.35 2.63 7.33
C TRP A 96 13.02 3.68 6.45
N ALA A 97 14.32 3.58 6.22
CA ALA A 97 15.02 4.50 5.33
C ALA A 97 14.42 4.50 3.92
N ALA A 98 14.10 3.33 3.38
CA ALA A 98 13.47 3.21 2.07
C ALA A 98 12.05 3.79 2.06
N VAL A 99 11.26 3.50 3.10
CA VAL A 99 9.88 4.00 3.22
C VAL A 99 9.86 5.53 3.31
N LYS A 100 10.68 6.09 4.20
CA LYS A 100 10.76 7.54 4.38
C LYS A 100 11.16 8.25 3.10
N SER A 101 12.17 7.75 2.42
CA SER A 101 12.64 8.31 1.15
C SER A 101 11.54 8.32 0.09
N ALA A 102 10.77 7.24 -0.02
CA ALA A 102 9.73 7.11 -1.02
C ALA A 102 8.55 8.07 -0.80
N PHE A 103 8.24 8.41 0.45
CA PHE A 103 7.16 9.34 0.78
C PHE A 103 7.55 10.81 0.68
N GLU A 104 8.83 11.15 0.62
CA GLU A 104 9.26 12.55 0.54
C GLU A 104 8.55 13.28 -0.62
N PRO A 105 8.12 14.54 -0.43
CA PRO A 105 8.30 15.41 0.74
C PRO A 105 7.25 15.25 1.85
N PHE A 106 6.39 14.22 1.78
CA PHE A 106 5.35 13.96 2.76
C PHE A 106 5.91 13.13 3.92
N ASP A 107 5.27 13.23 5.06
CA ASP A 107 5.74 12.55 6.27
C ASP A 107 4.55 12.00 7.06
N PRO A 108 3.79 11.04 6.49
CA PRO A 108 2.65 10.49 7.19
C PRO A 108 3.05 9.75 8.47
N PRO A 109 2.23 9.80 9.51
CA PRO A 109 2.49 9.02 10.72
C PRO A 109 2.54 7.53 10.36
N SER A 110 3.49 6.82 10.99
CA SER A 110 3.72 5.41 10.69
C SER A 110 4.02 4.62 11.96
N THR A 111 3.61 3.37 11.95
CA THR A 111 4.03 2.37 12.94
C THR A 111 4.92 1.35 12.26
N LEU A 112 6.05 1.02 12.86
CA LEU A 112 7.06 0.12 12.31
C LEU A 112 7.25 -1.04 13.27
N LEU A 113 7.04 -2.26 12.79
CA LEU A 113 6.99 -3.46 13.62
C LEU A 113 7.86 -4.58 13.04
N GLY A 114 8.62 -5.26 13.91
CA GLY A 114 9.19 -6.57 13.61
C GLY A 114 8.15 -7.65 13.86
N VAL A 115 8.01 -8.59 12.93
CA VAL A 115 7.06 -9.69 13.02
C VAL A 115 7.77 -11.01 12.75
N ALA A 116 7.16 -12.11 13.20
CA ALA A 116 7.75 -13.43 13.06
C ALA A 116 7.68 -13.96 11.62
N VAL A 117 6.54 -13.78 10.95
CA VAL A 117 6.27 -14.26 9.59
C VAL A 117 5.30 -13.33 8.88
N LEU A 118 5.33 -13.35 7.54
CA LEU A 118 4.33 -12.72 6.67
C LEU A 118 3.70 -13.78 5.76
N GLY A 119 2.73 -13.37 4.95
CA GLY A 119 1.85 -14.31 4.24
C GLY A 119 2.49 -15.10 3.11
N TYR A 120 3.44 -14.52 2.39
CA TYR A 120 4.10 -15.22 1.28
C TYR A 120 5.42 -15.82 1.71
N THR A 121 5.79 -16.95 1.10
CA THR A 121 7.11 -17.55 1.31
C THR A 121 8.21 -16.55 0.93
N GLU A 122 9.21 -16.39 1.80
CA GLU A 122 10.34 -15.48 1.62
C GLU A 122 9.96 -13.99 1.64
N GLN A 123 8.74 -13.64 1.98
CA GLN A 123 8.33 -12.25 2.17
C GLN A 123 8.92 -11.69 3.47
N LEU A 124 9.61 -10.56 3.37
CA LEU A 124 10.24 -9.89 4.52
C LEU A 124 9.58 -8.55 4.87
N VAL A 125 8.83 -7.94 3.95
CA VAL A 125 8.25 -6.60 4.14
C VAL A 125 6.79 -6.59 3.71
N GLU A 126 5.97 -5.87 4.47
CA GLU A 126 4.58 -5.56 4.11
C GLU A 126 4.23 -4.17 4.60
N ILE A 127 3.45 -3.40 3.82
CA ILE A 127 3.04 -2.04 4.19
C ILE A 127 1.57 -1.85 3.85
N GLU A 128 0.80 -1.38 4.83
CA GLU A 128 -0.58 -0.96 4.61
C GLU A 128 -0.74 0.54 4.87
N ALA A 129 -1.76 1.15 4.26
CA ALA A 129 -2.01 2.57 4.41
C ALA A 129 -3.51 2.88 4.50
N VAL A 130 -3.80 3.98 5.17
CA VAL A 130 -5.10 4.65 5.13
C VAL A 130 -4.87 6.01 4.51
N ALA A 131 -5.70 6.39 3.53
CA ALA A 131 -5.57 7.65 2.82
C ALA A 131 -6.92 8.35 2.68
N LEU A 132 -6.90 9.64 2.32
CA LEU A 132 -8.10 10.36 1.98
C LEU A 132 -8.62 9.89 0.62
N ALA A 133 -9.93 9.69 0.53
CA ALA A 133 -10.58 9.45 -0.76
C ALA A 133 -10.60 10.75 -1.57
N PRO A 134 -10.55 10.66 -2.92
CA PRO A 134 -10.64 11.86 -3.75
C PRO A 134 -11.99 12.55 -3.56
N ALA A 135 -11.99 13.90 -3.67
CA ALA A 135 -13.23 14.65 -3.70
C ALA A 135 -14.06 14.23 -4.93
N PRO A 136 -15.41 14.26 -4.85
CA PRO A 136 -16.21 13.98 -6.02
C PRO A 136 -15.91 15.01 -7.11
N SER A 137 -15.85 14.55 -8.38
CA SER A 137 -15.75 15.45 -9.52
C SER A 137 -17.01 16.29 -9.56
N GLU A 138 -16.86 17.62 -9.65
CA GLU A 138 -18.01 18.48 -9.91
C GLU A 138 -18.58 18.12 -11.29
N PRO A 139 -19.92 18.00 -11.42
CA PRO A 139 -20.49 17.81 -12.73
C PRO A 139 -20.13 19.01 -13.61
N ALA A 140 -19.82 18.75 -14.90
CA ALA A 140 -19.58 19.80 -15.84
C ALA A 140 -20.77 20.76 -15.85
N PRO A 141 -20.56 22.10 -15.90
CA PRO A 141 -21.67 23.03 -15.98
C PRO A 141 -22.50 22.73 -17.23
N SER A 142 -23.82 22.75 -17.07
CA SER A 142 -24.73 22.56 -18.17
C SER A 142 -24.51 23.67 -19.23
N PRO A 143 -24.55 23.32 -20.54
CA PRO A 143 -24.43 24.33 -21.58
C PRO A 143 -25.58 25.32 -21.58
#